data_3e83cffabadbe451400b7b7d4787b5b8
#
_entry.id   3e83cffabadbe451400b7b7d4787b5b8
#
_cell.length_a   1.000
_cell.length_b   1.000
_cell.length_c   1.000
_cell.angle_alpha   90.00
_cell.angle_beta   90.00
_cell.angle_gamma   90.00
#
_symmetry.space_group_name_H-M   'P 1'
#
loop_
_entity.id
_entity.type
_entity.pdbx_description
1 polymer ?
#
loop_
_entity_poly.entity_id
_entity_poly.type
_entity_poly.pdbx_seq_one_letter_code
_entity_poly.pdbx_strand_id
1 'polypeptide(L)'
;MPIYRADAALLPEGVARNVRIAVEGGRIGRVTAGAPVDGAETRLPGLALPGMANVHSHAFQRAMAGLTEWDAGGQDNFWSWREEMYRFAERLDPDTQRAIALFLYIEMLKAGYTAVGEFHYLHNRPDGAPYAPATAMADAIVSAGKDCGIALALLPTLYMQGGADGRPLNKRQQRFGKSVDQILSRRESFRGKDGVASLGLALHSLRAVPPGAMQEAVAQVEAGSPLHIHAAEQVGEVDETVKVYGKRPVEYLLDNFDIGPRWCFVHSTHLTPDETSRLERSGAVAGLCPTTEADLGDGLFPLVQI
;
A
#
# COMPACT_ATOMS: atom_id res chain seq x y z
N MET A 1 -17.87 -1.81 27.83
CA MET A 1 -16.81 -0.89 27.32
C MET A 1 -15.50 -1.27 27.99
N PRO A 2 -14.55 -1.85 27.28
CA PRO A 2 -13.23 -2.15 27.84
C PRO A 2 -12.49 -0.87 28.22
N ILE A 3 -11.83 -0.92 29.39
CA ILE A 3 -11.00 0.17 29.88
C ILE A 3 -9.61 -0.38 30.11
N TYR A 4 -8.63 0.29 29.56
CA TYR A 4 -7.21 -0.04 29.72
C TYR A 4 -6.52 1.05 30.52
N ARG A 5 -5.50 0.66 31.28
CA ARG A 5 -4.60 1.57 32.00
C ARG A 5 -3.16 1.29 31.63
N ALA A 6 -2.56 2.22 30.93
CA ALA A 6 -1.15 2.18 30.60
C ALA A 6 -0.31 2.88 31.70
N ASP A 7 0.84 2.30 32.04
CA ASP A 7 1.81 2.95 32.96
C ASP A 7 2.30 4.27 32.35
N ALA A 8 2.46 4.32 31.03
CA ALA A 8 2.71 5.51 30.24
C ALA A 8 2.08 5.36 28.85
N ALA A 9 1.81 6.46 28.15
CA ALA A 9 1.39 6.46 26.75
C ALA A 9 1.98 7.65 25.99
N LEU A 10 2.30 7.44 24.72
CA LEU A 10 2.66 8.52 23.80
C LEU A 10 1.37 9.16 23.27
N LEU A 11 1.15 10.41 23.64
CA LEU A 11 0.02 11.25 23.21
C LEU A 11 0.56 12.36 22.28
N PRO A 12 -0.32 13.11 21.59
CA PRO A 12 0.11 14.20 20.72
C PRO A 12 1.00 15.24 21.42
N GLU A 13 0.78 15.49 22.71
CA GLU A 13 1.52 16.45 23.52
C GLU A 13 2.80 15.85 24.13
N GLY A 14 3.08 14.57 23.87
CA GLY A 14 4.24 13.86 24.40
C GLY A 14 3.88 12.67 25.29
N VAL A 15 4.87 12.15 26.03
CA VAL A 15 4.66 10.98 26.90
C VAL A 15 3.96 11.39 28.19
N ALA A 16 2.76 10.84 28.42
CA ALA A 16 2.03 10.98 29.66
C ALA A 16 2.09 9.70 30.50
N ARG A 17 2.01 9.83 31.84
CA ARG A 17 1.99 8.72 32.79
C ARG A 17 0.58 8.42 33.30
N ASN A 18 0.35 7.16 33.70
CA ASN A 18 -0.91 6.71 34.30
C ASN A 18 -2.11 7.07 33.42
N VAL A 19 -2.10 6.54 32.18
CA VAL A 19 -3.08 6.91 31.15
C VAL A 19 -4.21 5.89 31.09
N ARG A 20 -5.44 6.37 31.26
CA ARG A 20 -6.67 5.60 31.11
C ARG A 20 -7.18 5.72 29.69
N ILE A 21 -7.42 4.59 29.03
CA ILE A 21 -7.91 4.49 27.65
C ILE A 21 -9.23 3.73 27.65
N ALA A 22 -10.31 4.39 27.27
CA ALA A 22 -11.64 3.79 27.14
C ALA A 22 -11.91 3.45 25.67
N VAL A 23 -12.37 2.24 25.38
CA VAL A 23 -12.67 1.75 24.03
C VAL A 23 -14.15 1.49 23.86
N GLU A 24 -14.76 2.09 22.86
CA GLU A 24 -16.17 1.95 22.50
C GLU A 24 -16.30 1.47 21.04
N GLY A 25 -17.06 0.39 20.80
CA GLY A 25 -17.25 -0.13 19.45
C GLY A 25 -15.95 -0.43 18.68
N GLY A 26 -14.88 -0.86 19.39
CA GLY A 26 -13.57 -1.11 18.79
C GLY A 26 -12.74 0.15 18.51
N ARG A 27 -13.18 1.33 18.94
CA ARG A 27 -12.48 2.61 18.76
C ARG A 27 -12.07 3.20 20.10
N ILE A 28 -10.95 3.91 20.14
CA ILE A 28 -10.54 4.70 21.30
C ILE A 28 -11.50 5.89 21.41
N GLY A 29 -12.34 5.87 22.46
CA GLY A 29 -13.33 6.92 22.71
C GLY A 29 -12.82 8.04 23.61
N ARG A 30 -12.04 7.70 24.64
CA ARG A 30 -11.47 8.68 25.58
C ARG A 30 -10.09 8.26 26.06
N VAL A 31 -9.19 9.21 26.09
CA VAL A 31 -7.84 9.08 26.70
C VAL A 31 -7.71 10.12 27.80
N THR A 32 -7.31 9.71 29.01
CA THR A 32 -7.18 10.62 30.17
C THR A 32 -5.88 10.31 30.91
N ALA A 33 -4.97 11.26 30.93
CA ALA A 33 -3.74 11.17 31.72
C ALA A 33 -4.01 11.48 33.20
N GLY A 34 -3.26 10.83 34.10
CA GLY A 34 -3.36 11.06 35.53
C GLY A 34 -4.70 10.69 36.19
N ALA A 35 -5.57 9.96 35.49
CA ALA A 35 -6.86 9.55 36.02
C ALA A 35 -6.71 8.66 37.26
N PRO A 36 -7.55 8.81 38.32
CA PRO A 36 -7.53 7.88 39.44
C PRO A 36 -7.88 6.46 39.00
N VAL A 37 -7.38 5.48 39.74
CA VAL A 37 -7.73 4.06 39.48
C VAL A 37 -9.18 3.86 39.88
N ASP A 38 -10.01 3.38 38.95
CA ASP A 38 -11.43 3.17 39.13
C ASP A 38 -11.79 1.73 38.69
N GLY A 39 -11.69 0.80 39.62
CA GLY A 39 -12.25 -0.54 39.51
C GLY A 39 -11.62 -1.44 38.45
N ALA A 40 -12.45 -1.99 37.57
CA ALA A 40 -12.08 -3.04 36.64
C ALA A 40 -11.42 -2.51 35.36
N GLU A 41 -10.14 -2.20 35.45
CA GLU A 41 -9.33 -1.77 34.32
C GLU A 41 -8.28 -2.84 33.95
N THR A 42 -8.06 -3.06 32.67
CA THR A 42 -6.97 -3.93 32.19
C THR A 42 -5.68 -3.14 32.19
N ARG A 43 -4.70 -3.57 33.00
CA ARG A 43 -3.38 -2.91 33.03
C ARG A 43 -2.57 -3.28 31.79
N LEU A 44 -2.01 -2.25 31.14
CA LEU A 44 -1.02 -2.35 30.08
C LEU A 44 0.34 -1.89 30.67
N PRO A 45 1.25 -2.81 30.97
CA PRO A 45 2.54 -2.44 31.53
C PRO A 45 3.42 -1.77 30.47
N GLY A 46 4.24 -0.81 30.90
CA GLY A 46 5.18 -0.11 30.05
C GLY A 46 4.61 1.10 29.32
N LEU A 47 5.13 1.40 28.13
CA LEU A 47 4.74 2.53 27.29
C LEU A 47 3.77 2.06 26.19
N ALA A 48 2.55 2.52 26.23
CA ALA A 48 1.59 2.35 25.14
C ALA A 48 1.91 3.32 24.00
N LEU A 49 2.04 2.79 22.80
CA LEU A 49 2.26 3.56 21.58
C LEU A 49 1.04 3.41 20.66
N PRO A 50 0.71 4.42 19.83
CA PRO A 50 -0.19 4.22 18.70
C PRO A 50 0.34 3.09 17.81
N GLY A 51 -0.55 2.24 17.31
CA GLY A 51 -0.17 1.21 16.35
C GLY A 51 0.34 1.85 15.06
N MET A 52 1.40 1.27 14.50
CA MET A 52 1.94 1.74 13.22
C MET A 52 1.01 1.36 12.06
N ALA A 53 0.97 2.21 11.02
CA ALA A 53 0.34 1.89 9.75
C ALA A 53 1.41 1.52 8.71
N ASN A 54 1.28 0.34 8.11
CA ASN A 54 2.02 0.01 6.90
C ASN A 54 1.26 0.59 5.70
N VAL A 55 1.81 1.63 5.07
CA VAL A 55 1.11 2.35 3.99
C VAL A 55 1.23 1.65 2.63
N HIS A 56 2.08 0.62 2.50
CA HIS A 56 2.28 -0.07 1.22
C HIS A 56 2.59 -1.56 1.42
N SER A 57 1.80 -2.40 0.78
CA SER A 57 1.98 -3.85 0.80
C SER A 57 1.45 -4.48 -0.49
N HIS A 58 2.18 -5.47 -0.98
CA HIS A 58 1.73 -6.45 -1.97
C HIS A 58 1.82 -7.83 -1.32
N ALA A 59 0.79 -8.25 -0.61
CA ALA A 59 0.85 -9.41 0.26
C ALA A 59 1.39 -10.67 -0.43
N PHE A 60 1.05 -10.90 -1.70
CA PHE A 60 1.50 -12.08 -2.43
C PHE A 60 3.04 -12.17 -2.59
N GLN A 61 3.73 -11.03 -2.61
CA GLN A 61 5.19 -10.99 -2.75
C GLN A 61 5.91 -11.57 -1.52
N ARG A 62 5.25 -11.63 -0.35
CA ARG A 62 5.82 -12.28 0.84
C ARG A 62 6.22 -13.73 0.60
N ALA A 63 5.58 -14.41 -0.37
CA ALA A 63 5.93 -15.77 -0.75
C ALA A 63 7.33 -15.91 -1.39
N MET A 64 7.92 -14.81 -1.85
CA MET A 64 9.24 -14.79 -2.49
C MET A 64 10.38 -14.55 -1.49
N ALA A 65 10.07 -14.19 -0.24
CA ALA A 65 11.09 -13.89 0.76
C ALA A 65 12.09 -15.03 0.95
N GLY A 66 13.37 -14.69 0.93
CA GLY A 66 14.48 -15.64 0.97
C GLY A 66 14.85 -16.24 -0.40
N LEU A 67 14.13 -15.88 -1.47
CA LEU A 67 14.41 -16.38 -2.82
C LEU A 67 14.85 -15.27 -3.79
N THR A 68 14.59 -14.02 -3.44
CA THR A 68 14.90 -12.84 -4.25
C THR A 68 15.90 -11.89 -3.61
N GLU A 69 16.31 -12.16 -2.36
CA GLU A 69 17.32 -11.39 -1.62
C GLU A 69 18.72 -12.05 -1.68
N TRP A 70 18.91 -13.01 -2.60
CA TRP A 70 20.18 -13.72 -2.76
C TRP A 70 20.67 -13.62 -4.20
N ASP A 71 21.88 -13.09 -4.37
CA ASP A 71 22.56 -13.04 -5.66
C ASP A 71 23.34 -14.35 -5.92
N ALA A 72 22.93 -15.08 -6.95
CA ALA A 72 23.61 -16.30 -7.42
C ALA A 72 24.88 -16.02 -8.24
N GLY A 73 25.44 -14.79 -8.16
CA GLY A 73 26.66 -14.39 -8.88
C GLY A 73 26.41 -13.74 -10.24
N GLY A 74 25.20 -13.21 -10.46
CA GLY A 74 24.83 -12.37 -11.59
C GLY A 74 24.70 -10.89 -11.18
N GLN A 75 24.29 -10.02 -12.11
CA GLN A 75 23.80 -8.70 -11.77
C GLN A 75 22.34 -8.80 -11.37
N ASP A 76 22.06 -8.91 -10.07
CA ASP A 76 20.71 -8.85 -9.56
C ASP A 76 20.22 -7.41 -9.56
N ASN A 77 18.96 -7.19 -9.99
CA ASN A 77 18.34 -5.89 -10.11
C ASN A 77 16.81 -6.02 -10.19
N PHE A 78 16.11 -4.90 -10.21
CA PHE A 78 14.65 -4.86 -10.36
C PHE A 78 14.11 -5.77 -11.49
N TRP A 79 14.83 -5.92 -12.61
CA TRP A 79 14.35 -6.69 -13.75
C TRP A 79 14.44 -8.19 -13.52
N SER A 80 15.52 -8.69 -12.90
CA SER A 80 15.66 -10.09 -12.48
C SER A 80 14.64 -10.44 -11.40
N TRP A 81 14.49 -9.59 -10.41
CA TRP A 81 13.47 -9.72 -9.38
C TRP A 81 12.05 -9.79 -9.97
N ARG A 82 11.73 -8.94 -10.95
CA ARG A 82 10.41 -8.93 -11.60
C ARG A 82 10.10 -10.23 -12.34
N GLU A 83 11.10 -10.89 -12.93
CA GLU A 83 10.92 -12.20 -13.57
C GLU A 83 10.52 -13.26 -12.53
N GLU A 84 11.16 -13.29 -11.36
CA GLU A 84 10.78 -14.19 -10.27
C GLU A 84 9.39 -13.85 -9.76
N MET A 85 9.05 -12.59 -9.55
CA MET A 85 7.72 -12.17 -9.13
C MET A 85 6.63 -12.68 -10.10
N TYR A 86 6.85 -12.62 -11.41
CA TYR A 86 5.93 -13.18 -12.39
C TYR A 86 5.78 -14.70 -12.25
N ARG A 87 6.88 -15.42 -12.03
CA ARG A 87 6.85 -16.88 -11.83
C ARG A 87 6.02 -17.28 -10.61
N PHE A 88 6.13 -16.53 -9.52
CA PHE A 88 5.29 -16.72 -8.34
C PHE A 88 3.84 -16.36 -8.64
N ALA A 89 3.60 -15.19 -9.21
CA ALA A 89 2.26 -14.74 -9.55
C ALA A 89 1.50 -15.76 -10.42
N GLU A 90 2.15 -16.44 -11.36
CA GLU A 90 1.52 -17.46 -12.22
C GLU A 90 0.98 -18.68 -11.44
N ARG A 91 1.45 -18.92 -10.22
CA ARG A 91 1.09 -20.11 -9.42
C ARG A 91 0.05 -19.83 -8.34
N LEU A 92 -0.23 -18.56 -8.08
CA LEU A 92 -1.13 -18.18 -6.99
C LEU A 92 -2.59 -18.28 -7.41
N ASP A 93 -3.40 -18.79 -6.50
CA ASP A 93 -4.85 -18.82 -6.54
C ASP A 93 -5.43 -18.12 -5.30
N PRO A 94 -6.75 -17.97 -5.15
CA PRO A 94 -7.33 -17.31 -3.99
C PRO A 94 -6.96 -17.94 -2.64
N ASP A 95 -6.83 -19.27 -2.57
CA ASP A 95 -6.52 -19.97 -1.31
C ASP A 95 -5.07 -19.72 -0.88
N THR A 96 -4.13 -19.84 -1.80
CA THR A 96 -2.73 -19.52 -1.56
C THR A 96 -2.54 -18.04 -1.29
N GLN A 97 -3.22 -17.15 -2.00
CA GLN A 97 -3.23 -15.71 -1.74
C GLN A 97 -3.67 -15.41 -0.30
N ARG A 98 -4.76 -16.03 0.16
CA ARG A 98 -5.26 -15.86 1.53
C ARG A 98 -4.24 -16.34 2.56
N ALA A 99 -3.66 -17.52 2.36
CA ALA A 99 -2.68 -18.08 3.30
C ALA A 99 -1.45 -17.18 3.44
N ILE A 100 -0.91 -16.68 2.32
CA ILE A 100 0.25 -15.78 2.29
C ILE A 100 -0.09 -14.44 2.96
N ALA A 101 -1.23 -13.85 2.63
CA ALA A 101 -1.67 -12.58 3.20
C ALA A 101 -1.89 -12.70 4.72
N LEU A 102 -2.54 -13.78 5.18
CA LEU A 102 -2.76 -14.03 6.60
C LEU A 102 -1.43 -14.15 7.36
N PHE A 103 -0.48 -14.89 6.80
CA PHE A 103 0.86 -15.04 7.38
C PHE A 103 1.55 -13.66 7.51
N LEU A 104 1.60 -12.89 6.41
CA LEU A 104 2.20 -11.55 6.39
C LEU A 104 1.55 -10.61 7.41
N TYR A 105 0.22 -10.58 7.46
CA TYR A 105 -0.49 -9.66 8.36
C TYR A 105 -0.29 -10.02 9.83
N ILE A 106 -0.15 -11.31 10.16
CA ILE A 106 0.26 -11.76 11.51
C ILE A 106 1.69 -11.28 11.82
N GLU A 107 2.63 -11.37 10.87
CA GLU A 107 3.98 -10.83 11.05
C GLU A 107 3.95 -9.32 11.28
N MET A 108 3.15 -8.57 10.51
CA MET A 108 2.95 -7.13 10.71
C MET A 108 2.42 -6.82 12.11
N LEU A 109 1.38 -7.52 12.56
CA LEU A 109 0.82 -7.33 13.92
C LEU A 109 1.86 -7.62 15.00
N LYS A 110 2.68 -8.68 14.85
CA LYS A 110 3.76 -9.00 15.78
C LYS A 110 4.87 -7.92 15.80
N ALA A 111 5.06 -7.22 14.69
CA ALA A 111 5.99 -6.10 14.56
C ALA A 111 5.41 -4.75 15.03
N GLY A 112 4.12 -4.73 15.44
CA GLY A 112 3.46 -3.51 15.94
C GLY A 112 2.68 -2.72 14.91
N TYR A 113 2.56 -3.21 13.66
CA TYR A 113 1.64 -2.63 12.68
C TYR A 113 0.21 -3.07 13.00
N THR A 114 -0.71 -2.11 13.01
CA THR A 114 -2.13 -2.37 13.28
C THR A 114 -3.03 -2.07 12.09
N ALA A 115 -2.47 -1.47 11.06
CA ALA A 115 -3.14 -1.18 9.80
C ALA A 115 -2.22 -1.45 8.61
N VAL A 116 -2.81 -1.79 7.47
CA VAL A 116 -2.08 -2.03 6.22
C VAL A 116 -2.83 -1.46 5.02
N GLY A 117 -2.11 -0.73 4.16
CA GLY A 117 -2.54 -0.33 2.83
C GLY A 117 -2.13 -1.41 1.83
N GLU A 118 -3.07 -2.26 1.44
CA GLU A 118 -2.82 -3.37 0.51
C GLU A 118 -3.03 -2.91 -0.93
N PHE A 119 -1.94 -2.72 -1.64
CA PHE A 119 -1.87 -2.35 -3.05
C PHE A 119 -2.11 -3.59 -3.91
N HIS A 120 -3.40 -3.92 -4.13
CA HIS A 120 -3.83 -5.21 -4.67
C HIS A 120 -3.99 -5.16 -6.19
N TYR A 121 -3.09 -5.78 -6.94
CA TYR A 121 -3.14 -5.85 -8.41
C TYR A 121 -3.21 -7.27 -9.00
N LEU A 122 -3.21 -8.31 -8.17
CA LEU A 122 -3.34 -9.68 -8.63
C LEU A 122 -4.83 -10.04 -8.81
N HIS A 123 -5.41 -9.71 -9.96
CA HIS A 123 -6.86 -9.74 -10.15
C HIS A 123 -7.40 -10.99 -10.85
N ASN A 124 -6.71 -11.46 -11.89
CA ASN A 124 -7.19 -12.47 -12.81
C ASN A 124 -6.51 -13.82 -12.56
N ARG A 125 -7.01 -14.85 -13.23
CA ARG A 125 -6.35 -16.14 -13.39
C ARG A 125 -5.04 -15.97 -14.16
N PRO A 126 -4.12 -16.94 -14.12
CA PRO A 126 -2.87 -16.88 -14.88
C PRO A 126 -3.05 -16.70 -16.41
N ASP A 127 -4.17 -17.16 -16.95
CA ASP A 127 -4.54 -16.98 -18.36
C ASP A 127 -5.15 -15.61 -18.69
N GLY A 128 -5.28 -14.72 -17.70
CA GLY A 128 -5.91 -13.40 -17.83
C GLY A 128 -7.42 -13.41 -17.69
N ALA A 129 -8.07 -14.56 -17.63
CA ALA A 129 -9.51 -14.67 -17.43
C ALA A 129 -9.90 -14.29 -15.99
N PRO A 130 -11.11 -13.73 -15.77
CA PRO A 130 -11.58 -13.47 -14.41
C PRO A 130 -11.85 -14.76 -13.64
N TYR A 131 -11.71 -14.72 -12.32
CA TYR A 131 -12.25 -15.74 -11.43
C TYR A 131 -13.79 -15.66 -11.37
N ALA A 132 -14.42 -16.67 -10.78
CA ALA A 132 -15.83 -16.69 -10.41
C ALA A 132 -15.96 -16.91 -8.88
N PRO A 133 -16.23 -15.88 -8.08
CA PRO A 133 -16.52 -14.49 -8.47
C PRO A 133 -15.27 -13.73 -8.96
N ALA A 134 -15.47 -12.65 -9.70
CA ALA A 134 -14.39 -11.82 -10.22
C ALA A 134 -13.56 -11.13 -9.13
N THR A 135 -14.05 -11.08 -7.90
CA THR A 135 -13.41 -10.50 -6.71
C THR A 135 -12.57 -11.51 -5.92
N ALA A 136 -12.53 -12.80 -6.29
CA ALA A 136 -11.98 -13.87 -5.46
C ALA A 136 -10.59 -13.60 -4.88
N MET A 137 -9.68 -13.01 -5.66
CA MET A 137 -8.33 -12.68 -5.18
C MET A 137 -8.35 -11.57 -4.13
N ALA A 138 -9.18 -10.54 -4.28
CA ALA A 138 -9.33 -9.48 -3.30
C ALA A 138 -10.15 -9.96 -2.07
N ASP A 139 -11.12 -10.84 -2.26
CA ASP A 139 -11.85 -11.49 -1.15
C ASP A 139 -10.91 -12.30 -0.25
N ALA A 140 -9.91 -12.95 -0.84
CA ALA A 140 -8.85 -13.66 -0.11
C ALA A 140 -8.05 -12.71 0.80
N ILE A 141 -7.69 -11.53 0.31
CA ILE A 141 -7.01 -10.47 1.07
C ILE A 141 -7.89 -9.97 2.23
N VAL A 142 -9.16 -9.65 1.94
CA VAL A 142 -10.12 -9.17 2.96
C VAL A 142 -10.35 -10.22 4.05
N SER A 143 -10.51 -11.50 3.66
CA SER A 143 -10.66 -12.59 4.61
C SER A 143 -9.43 -12.73 5.51
N ALA A 144 -8.21 -12.64 4.97
CA ALA A 144 -6.98 -12.69 5.74
C ALA A 144 -6.88 -11.56 6.75
N GLY A 145 -7.18 -10.32 6.33
CA GLY A 145 -7.19 -9.15 7.22
C GLY A 145 -8.21 -9.28 8.36
N LYS A 146 -9.42 -9.76 8.03
CA LYS A 146 -10.48 -10.00 9.01
C LYS A 146 -10.08 -11.07 10.04
N ASP A 147 -9.50 -12.18 9.59
CA ASP A 147 -9.15 -13.30 10.46
C ASP A 147 -8.05 -12.97 11.46
N CYS A 148 -7.08 -12.13 11.10
CA CYS A 148 -6.03 -11.68 12.02
C CYS A 148 -6.37 -10.38 12.77
N GLY A 149 -7.37 -9.63 12.32
CA GLY A 149 -7.82 -8.40 12.96
C GLY A 149 -7.01 -7.15 12.64
N ILE A 150 -6.17 -7.16 11.59
CA ILE A 150 -5.49 -5.96 11.12
C ILE A 150 -6.48 -5.02 10.40
N ALA A 151 -6.35 -3.71 10.60
CA ALA A 151 -7.18 -2.74 9.88
C ALA A 151 -6.71 -2.65 8.42
N LEU A 152 -7.52 -3.19 7.50
CA LEU A 152 -7.18 -3.26 6.07
C LEU A 152 -7.71 -2.05 5.31
N ALA A 153 -6.82 -1.25 4.72
CA ALA A 153 -7.13 -0.32 3.65
C ALA A 153 -6.93 -1.04 2.31
N LEU A 154 -8.03 -1.46 1.68
CA LEU A 154 -7.97 -2.15 0.39
C LEU A 154 -7.83 -1.15 -0.75
N LEU A 155 -6.81 -1.34 -1.59
CA LEU A 155 -6.47 -0.50 -2.74
C LEU A 155 -6.50 -1.35 -4.02
N PRO A 156 -7.70 -1.63 -4.59
CA PRO A 156 -7.77 -2.25 -5.91
C PRO A 156 -7.01 -1.42 -6.92
N THR A 157 -6.12 -2.05 -7.69
CA THR A 157 -5.11 -1.36 -8.48
C THR A 157 -5.43 -1.37 -9.96
N LEU A 158 -5.46 -0.20 -10.57
CA LEU A 158 -5.57 -0.05 -12.02
C LEU A 158 -4.23 -0.37 -12.69
N TYR A 159 -4.26 -1.26 -13.69
CA TYR A 159 -3.11 -1.68 -14.51
C TYR A 159 -3.58 -1.95 -15.93
N MET A 160 -3.11 -1.20 -16.94
CA MET A 160 -3.70 -1.22 -18.29
C MET A 160 -2.71 -1.51 -19.41
N GLN A 161 -1.42 -1.17 -19.23
CA GLN A 161 -0.41 -1.25 -20.29
C GLN A 161 0.94 -1.79 -19.80
N GLY A 162 1.78 -2.23 -20.72
CA GLY A 162 3.06 -2.88 -20.44
C GLY A 162 4.26 -1.94 -20.28
N GLY A 163 4.07 -0.65 -20.55
CA GLY A 163 5.09 0.39 -20.42
C GLY A 163 4.51 1.77 -20.73
N ALA A 164 5.25 2.84 -20.41
CA ALA A 164 4.80 4.22 -20.58
C ALA A 164 4.47 4.58 -22.05
N ASP A 165 5.09 3.89 -23.00
CA ASP A 165 4.86 4.02 -24.44
C ASP A 165 3.51 3.44 -24.92
N GLY A 166 2.68 2.92 -24.01
CA GLY A 166 1.37 2.37 -24.34
C GLY A 166 1.39 0.96 -24.92
N ARG A 167 2.54 0.27 -24.88
CA ARG A 167 2.61 -1.12 -25.36
C ARG A 167 1.64 -2.03 -24.61
N PRO A 168 1.04 -3.02 -25.29
CA PRO A 168 0.05 -3.90 -24.67
C PRO A 168 0.65 -4.73 -23.54
N LEU A 169 -0.21 -5.19 -22.64
CA LEU A 169 0.15 -6.14 -21.59
C LEU A 169 0.71 -7.43 -22.23
N ASN A 170 1.86 -7.88 -21.76
CA ASN A 170 2.33 -9.22 -22.11
C ASN A 170 1.50 -10.30 -21.41
N LYS A 171 1.73 -11.57 -21.78
CA LYS A 171 0.94 -12.71 -21.26
C LYS A 171 0.90 -12.75 -19.72
N ARG A 172 2.02 -12.48 -19.03
CA ARG A 172 2.11 -12.51 -17.57
C ARG A 172 1.41 -11.32 -16.92
N GLN A 173 1.45 -10.15 -17.57
CA GLN A 173 0.80 -8.93 -17.09
C GLN A 173 -0.74 -8.97 -17.22
N GLN A 174 -1.30 -9.79 -18.10
CA GLN A 174 -2.77 -9.94 -18.25
C GLN A 174 -3.44 -10.32 -16.94
N ARG A 175 -2.72 -10.95 -16.02
CA ARG A 175 -3.19 -11.27 -14.69
C ARG A 175 -3.54 -10.03 -13.86
N PHE A 176 -2.92 -8.89 -14.17
CA PHE A 176 -3.12 -7.60 -13.50
C PHE A 176 -4.13 -6.70 -14.22
N GLY A 177 -4.30 -6.94 -15.53
CA GLY A 177 -5.01 -6.05 -16.43
C GLY A 177 -6.46 -5.79 -16.06
N LYS A 178 -6.83 -4.49 -15.97
CA LYS A 178 -8.20 -4.01 -15.77
C LYS A 178 -8.41 -2.68 -16.49
N SER A 179 -9.61 -2.49 -17.06
CA SER A 179 -10.08 -1.17 -17.47
C SER A 179 -10.52 -0.34 -16.27
N VAL A 180 -10.73 0.97 -16.48
CA VAL A 180 -11.25 1.87 -15.45
C VAL A 180 -12.60 1.37 -14.91
N ASP A 181 -13.55 1.06 -15.77
CA ASP A 181 -14.87 0.56 -15.34
C ASP A 181 -14.77 -0.74 -14.53
N GLN A 182 -13.90 -1.65 -14.97
CA GLN A 182 -13.72 -2.93 -14.27
C GLN A 182 -13.14 -2.75 -12.88
N ILE A 183 -12.16 -1.86 -12.71
CA ILE A 183 -11.54 -1.66 -11.39
C ILE A 183 -12.47 -0.89 -10.45
N LEU A 184 -13.20 0.10 -10.95
CA LEU A 184 -14.17 0.85 -10.17
C LEU A 184 -15.36 -0.01 -9.75
N SER A 185 -15.89 -0.84 -10.64
CA SER A 185 -16.94 -1.83 -10.31
C SER A 185 -16.48 -2.81 -9.22
N ARG A 186 -15.24 -3.30 -9.32
CA ARG A 186 -14.67 -4.18 -8.28
C ARG A 186 -14.49 -3.45 -6.96
N ARG A 187 -13.94 -2.24 -7.00
CA ARG A 187 -13.81 -1.40 -5.81
C ARG A 187 -15.16 -1.22 -5.12
N GLU A 188 -16.21 -0.91 -5.87
CA GLU A 188 -17.55 -0.72 -5.31
C GLU A 188 -18.08 -1.98 -4.60
N SER A 189 -17.73 -3.18 -5.06
CA SER A 189 -18.11 -4.45 -4.41
C SER A 189 -17.56 -4.60 -2.99
N PHE A 190 -16.59 -3.79 -2.60
CA PHE A 190 -15.98 -3.78 -1.26
C PHE A 190 -16.45 -2.62 -0.37
N ARG A 191 -17.33 -1.74 -0.88
CA ARG A 191 -17.88 -0.65 -0.09
C ARG A 191 -18.69 -1.18 1.09
N GLY A 192 -18.29 -0.78 2.30
CA GLY A 192 -18.93 -1.23 3.55
C GLY A 192 -18.79 -2.71 3.86
N LYS A 193 -17.93 -3.43 3.13
CA LYS A 193 -17.69 -4.84 3.37
C LYS A 193 -16.96 -5.05 4.69
N ASP A 194 -17.44 -6.00 5.48
CA ASP A 194 -16.82 -6.40 6.73
C ASP A 194 -15.37 -6.89 6.49
N GLY A 195 -14.44 -6.41 7.32
CA GLY A 195 -12.99 -6.63 7.16
C GLY A 195 -12.28 -5.56 6.33
N VAL A 196 -13.00 -4.59 5.71
CA VAL A 196 -12.41 -3.45 5.02
C VAL A 196 -12.56 -2.20 5.87
N ALA A 197 -11.48 -1.74 6.48
CA ALA A 197 -11.46 -0.55 7.33
C ALA A 197 -11.48 0.75 6.50
N SER A 198 -10.84 0.74 5.34
CA SER A 198 -10.82 1.85 4.37
C SER A 198 -10.77 1.29 2.95
N LEU A 199 -11.38 2.00 2.02
CA LEU A 199 -11.43 1.64 0.61
C LEU A 199 -10.86 2.77 -0.24
N GLY A 200 -9.71 2.50 -0.85
CA GLY A 200 -9.02 3.44 -1.73
C GLY A 200 -8.98 2.96 -3.18
N LEU A 201 -8.06 3.52 -3.93
CA LEU A 201 -7.70 3.11 -5.28
C LEU A 201 -6.19 3.24 -5.43
N ALA A 202 -5.56 2.29 -6.13
CA ALA A 202 -4.19 2.48 -6.58
C ALA A 202 -4.14 2.60 -8.11
N LEU A 203 -3.30 3.53 -8.57
CA LEU A 203 -2.88 3.67 -9.95
C LEU A 203 -1.47 3.08 -10.01
N HIS A 204 -1.27 1.94 -10.69
CA HIS A 204 0.00 1.22 -10.51
C HIS A 204 1.22 2.15 -10.67
N SER A 205 1.34 2.81 -11.80
CA SER A 205 2.40 3.79 -12.11
C SER A 205 2.10 4.46 -13.46
N LEU A 206 2.82 5.51 -13.83
CA LEU A 206 2.76 6.09 -15.18
C LEU A 206 3.19 5.11 -16.28
N ARG A 207 3.98 4.09 -15.95
CA ARG A 207 4.31 2.97 -16.86
C ARG A 207 3.10 2.11 -17.20
N ALA A 208 2.21 1.91 -16.25
CA ALA A 208 1.17 0.88 -16.33
C ALA A 208 -0.23 1.43 -16.55
N VAL A 209 -0.43 2.73 -16.39
CA VAL A 209 -1.74 3.39 -16.55
C VAL A 209 -1.59 4.66 -17.38
N PRO A 210 -2.32 4.79 -18.50
CA PRO A 210 -2.34 6.01 -19.27
C PRO A 210 -2.85 7.19 -18.45
N PRO A 211 -2.27 8.40 -18.57
CA PRO A 211 -2.70 9.58 -17.80
C PRO A 211 -4.19 9.90 -17.89
N GLY A 212 -4.80 9.79 -19.08
CA GLY A 212 -6.24 10.01 -19.24
C GLY A 212 -7.10 9.02 -18.45
N ALA A 213 -6.68 7.74 -18.39
CA ALA A 213 -7.35 6.74 -17.58
C ALA A 213 -7.14 6.97 -16.07
N MET A 214 -5.98 7.50 -15.66
CA MET A 214 -5.77 7.94 -14.28
C MET A 214 -6.74 9.06 -13.90
N GLN A 215 -6.86 10.10 -14.75
CA GLN A 215 -7.77 11.21 -14.51
C GLN A 215 -9.21 10.75 -14.41
N GLU A 216 -9.63 9.88 -15.32
CA GLU A 216 -10.97 9.27 -15.32
C GLU A 216 -11.25 8.50 -14.04
N ALA A 217 -10.32 7.64 -13.61
CA ALA A 217 -10.47 6.84 -12.40
C ALA A 217 -10.50 7.71 -11.13
N VAL A 218 -9.61 8.69 -11.02
CA VAL A 218 -9.53 9.61 -9.87
C VAL A 218 -10.78 10.47 -9.73
N ALA A 219 -11.37 10.91 -10.84
CA ALA A 219 -12.59 11.72 -10.84
C ALA A 219 -13.82 10.96 -10.33
N GLN A 220 -13.82 9.63 -10.39
CA GLN A 220 -14.95 8.79 -9.97
C GLN A 220 -14.79 8.22 -8.54
N VAL A 221 -13.68 8.54 -7.87
CA VAL A 221 -13.43 8.07 -6.48
C VAL A 221 -13.71 9.21 -5.51
N GLU A 222 -14.35 8.91 -4.37
CA GLU A 222 -14.73 9.89 -3.35
C GLU A 222 -13.51 10.71 -2.89
N ALA A 223 -13.75 11.99 -2.61
CA ALA A 223 -12.69 12.95 -2.24
C ALA A 223 -11.84 12.52 -1.02
N GLY A 224 -12.42 11.74 -0.10
CA GLY A 224 -11.73 11.23 1.09
C GLY A 224 -11.04 9.87 0.92
N SER A 225 -11.16 9.21 -0.25
CA SER A 225 -10.53 7.91 -0.47
C SER A 225 -9.03 8.05 -0.70
N PRO A 226 -8.21 7.19 -0.09
CA PRO A 226 -6.78 7.18 -0.34
C PRO A 226 -6.46 6.78 -1.79
N LEU A 227 -5.47 7.45 -2.38
CA LEU A 227 -4.95 7.20 -3.71
C LEU A 227 -3.47 6.87 -3.63
N HIS A 228 -3.05 5.72 -4.14
CA HIS A 228 -1.65 5.29 -4.12
C HIS A 228 -1.11 5.13 -5.53
N ILE A 229 0.18 5.41 -5.70
CA ILE A 229 0.89 5.25 -6.96
C ILE A 229 2.38 4.98 -6.71
N HIS A 230 2.98 4.03 -7.44
CA HIS A 230 4.44 3.94 -7.53
C HIS A 230 4.97 5.06 -8.41
N ALA A 231 5.98 5.76 -7.95
CA ALA A 231 6.58 6.87 -8.70
C ALA A 231 8.08 7.00 -8.41
N ALA A 232 8.88 7.13 -9.45
CA ALA A 232 10.32 7.36 -9.39
C ALA A 232 11.07 6.33 -8.54
N GLU A 233 10.65 5.05 -8.62
CA GLU A 233 11.30 3.94 -7.94
C GLU A 233 12.66 3.61 -8.57
N GLN A 234 12.69 3.52 -9.89
CA GLN A 234 13.85 3.10 -10.68
C GLN A 234 14.32 4.21 -11.63
N VAL A 235 15.62 4.33 -11.82
CA VAL A 235 16.19 5.25 -12.84
C VAL A 235 15.58 4.97 -14.22
N GLY A 236 15.46 3.68 -14.60
CA GLY A 236 14.85 3.28 -15.87
C GLY A 236 13.39 3.70 -16.03
N GLU A 237 12.62 3.75 -14.95
CA GLU A 237 11.26 4.31 -14.95
C GLU A 237 11.29 5.81 -15.22
N VAL A 238 12.19 6.53 -14.54
CA VAL A 238 12.35 7.98 -14.75
C VAL A 238 12.68 8.27 -16.20
N ASP A 239 13.66 7.57 -16.77
CA ASP A 239 14.10 7.75 -18.17
C ASP A 239 12.99 7.42 -19.16
N GLU A 240 12.24 6.32 -18.95
CA GLU A 240 11.11 5.95 -19.80
C GLU A 240 10.01 7.02 -19.75
N THR A 241 9.71 7.56 -18.56
CA THR A 241 8.69 8.58 -18.38
C THR A 241 9.10 9.91 -19.02
N VAL A 242 10.36 10.33 -18.85
CA VAL A 242 10.89 11.53 -19.50
C VAL A 242 10.84 11.38 -21.04
N LYS A 243 11.20 10.21 -21.55
CA LYS A 243 11.17 9.96 -23.00
C LYS A 243 9.77 10.05 -23.59
N VAL A 244 8.74 9.58 -22.88
CA VAL A 244 7.36 9.52 -23.38
C VAL A 244 6.58 10.79 -23.09
N TYR A 245 6.69 11.31 -21.87
CA TYR A 245 5.87 12.45 -21.41
C TYR A 245 6.63 13.78 -21.32
N GLY A 246 7.95 13.78 -21.57
CA GLY A 246 8.80 14.98 -21.48
C GLY A 246 9.06 15.48 -20.07
N LYS A 247 8.66 14.72 -19.05
CA LYS A 247 8.76 15.06 -17.63
C LYS A 247 9.08 13.84 -16.79
N ARG A 248 9.70 14.08 -15.63
CA ARG A 248 9.95 13.05 -14.63
C ARG A 248 8.61 12.59 -14.00
N PRO A 249 8.53 11.36 -13.44
CA PRO A 249 7.26 10.82 -12.94
C PRO A 249 6.56 11.72 -11.92
N VAL A 250 7.26 12.17 -10.88
CA VAL A 250 6.67 12.99 -9.82
C VAL A 250 6.35 14.40 -10.31
N GLU A 251 7.23 15.01 -11.12
CA GLU A 251 6.96 16.28 -11.78
C GLU A 251 5.70 16.21 -12.63
N TYR A 252 5.55 15.15 -13.45
CA TYR A 252 4.38 14.97 -14.29
C TYR A 252 3.09 14.88 -13.47
N LEU A 253 3.10 14.09 -12.39
CA LEU A 253 1.94 13.93 -11.52
C LEU A 253 1.56 15.23 -10.81
N LEU A 254 2.53 15.97 -10.28
CA LEU A 254 2.32 17.26 -9.62
C LEU A 254 1.79 18.36 -10.57
N ASP A 255 2.08 18.26 -11.86
CA ASP A 255 1.63 19.24 -12.86
C ASP A 255 0.24 18.92 -13.42
N ASN A 256 -0.21 17.67 -13.37
CA ASN A 256 -1.41 17.24 -14.10
C ASN A 256 -2.54 16.72 -13.19
N PHE A 257 -2.28 16.58 -11.88
CA PHE A 257 -3.26 16.10 -10.90
C PHE A 257 -3.33 17.04 -9.70
N ASP A 258 -4.50 17.09 -9.07
CA ASP A 258 -4.69 17.76 -7.78
C ASP A 258 -4.13 16.86 -6.67
N ILE A 259 -2.81 16.99 -6.46
CA ILE A 259 -2.07 16.19 -5.47
C ILE A 259 -2.23 16.83 -4.10
N GLY A 260 -2.62 16.02 -3.11
CA GLY A 260 -2.85 16.46 -1.75
C GLY A 260 -2.79 15.30 -0.73
N PRO A 261 -3.27 15.49 0.50
CA PRO A 261 -3.08 14.53 1.62
C PRO A 261 -3.66 13.13 1.41
N ARG A 262 -4.55 12.94 0.45
CA ARG A 262 -5.10 11.61 0.12
C ARG A 262 -4.18 10.76 -0.77
N TRP A 263 -3.13 11.37 -1.34
CA TRP A 263 -2.18 10.69 -2.20
C TRP A 263 -1.01 10.10 -1.41
N CYS A 264 -0.63 8.89 -1.77
CA CYS A 264 0.60 8.24 -1.31
C CYS A 264 1.46 7.91 -2.53
N PHE A 265 2.61 8.55 -2.59
CA PHE A 265 3.66 8.30 -3.59
C PHE A 265 4.58 7.24 -3.05
N VAL A 266 4.48 6.02 -3.57
CA VAL A 266 5.28 4.89 -3.11
C VAL A 266 6.67 4.97 -3.72
N HIS A 267 7.67 4.68 -2.93
CA HIS A 267 9.11 4.79 -3.16
C HIS A 267 9.58 6.25 -3.26
N SER A 268 9.34 6.93 -4.38
CA SER A 268 9.85 8.29 -4.63
C SER A 268 11.36 8.43 -4.43
N THR A 269 12.10 7.36 -4.75
CA THR A 269 13.54 7.21 -4.46
C THR A 269 14.37 8.24 -5.23
N HIS A 270 13.99 8.51 -6.48
CA HIS A 270 14.73 9.37 -7.40
C HIS A 270 14.05 10.74 -7.58
N LEU A 271 13.94 11.53 -6.51
CA LEU A 271 13.43 12.90 -6.55
C LEU A 271 14.54 13.91 -6.81
N THR A 272 14.21 14.98 -7.52
CA THR A 272 15.01 16.21 -7.53
C THR A 272 14.64 17.07 -6.31
N PRO A 273 15.49 18.05 -5.92
CA PRO A 273 15.15 18.99 -4.84
C PRO A 273 13.83 19.75 -5.10
N ASP A 274 13.53 20.10 -6.35
CA ASP A 274 12.26 20.75 -6.70
C ASP A 274 11.06 19.82 -6.52
N GLU A 275 11.15 18.58 -7.03
CA GLU A 275 10.11 17.56 -6.82
C GLU A 275 9.86 17.31 -5.33
N THR A 276 10.94 17.19 -4.52
CA THR A 276 10.86 17.01 -3.06
C THR A 276 10.10 18.15 -2.41
N SER A 277 10.49 19.41 -2.67
CA SER A 277 9.84 20.59 -2.11
C SER A 277 8.37 20.75 -2.55
N ARG A 278 8.06 20.38 -3.79
CA ARG A 278 6.69 20.44 -4.30
C ARG A 278 5.82 19.34 -3.67
N LEU A 279 6.36 18.13 -3.51
CA LEU A 279 5.67 17.01 -2.88
C LEU A 279 5.35 17.32 -1.42
N GLU A 280 6.33 17.86 -0.67
CA GLU A 280 6.13 18.34 0.71
C GLU A 280 4.97 19.35 0.79
N ARG A 281 5.02 20.42 -0.02
CA ARG A 281 3.97 21.46 -0.03
C ARG A 281 2.58 20.94 -0.39
N SER A 282 2.48 19.84 -1.14
CA SER A 282 1.20 19.22 -1.49
C SER A 282 0.53 18.54 -0.30
N GLY A 283 1.28 18.18 0.73
CA GLY A 283 0.82 17.39 1.87
C GLY A 283 0.61 15.91 1.55
N ALA A 284 1.03 15.45 0.39
CA ALA A 284 0.97 14.03 0.03
C ALA A 284 1.94 13.19 0.88
N VAL A 285 1.63 11.92 1.04
CA VAL A 285 2.45 10.97 1.81
C VAL A 285 3.52 10.38 0.91
N ALA A 286 4.77 10.37 1.36
CA ALA A 286 5.84 9.55 0.80
C ALA A 286 5.80 8.15 1.44
N GLY A 287 5.44 7.14 0.66
CA GLY A 287 5.36 5.74 1.11
C GLY A 287 6.69 5.03 0.95
N LEU A 288 7.56 5.11 1.95
CA LEU A 288 8.89 4.54 1.89
C LEU A 288 8.88 3.03 2.14
N CYS A 289 9.69 2.29 1.37
CA CYS A 289 9.88 0.84 1.48
C CYS A 289 11.37 0.52 1.63
N PRO A 290 12.03 0.93 2.73
CA PRO A 290 13.50 0.96 2.82
C PRO A 290 14.16 -0.42 2.67
N THR A 291 13.52 -1.50 3.09
CA THR A 291 14.03 -2.86 2.87
C THR A 291 13.94 -3.27 1.41
N THR A 292 12.82 -3.02 0.75
CA THR A 292 12.63 -3.29 -0.68
C THR A 292 13.61 -2.48 -1.53
N GLU A 293 13.73 -1.20 -1.25
CA GLU A 293 14.63 -0.28 -1.95
C GLU A 293 16.10 -0.69 -1.78
N ALA A 294 16.47 -1.21 -0.61
CA ALA A 294 17.80 -1.76 -0.36
C ALA A 294 18.03 -3.08 -1.10
N ASP A 295 17.08 -4.02 -1.05
CA ASP A 295 17.19 -5.34 -1.68
C ASP A 295 17.25 -5.24 -3.21
N LEU A 296 16.53 -4.28 -3.81
CA LEU A 296 16.51 -4.04 -5.24
C LEU A 296 17.64 -3.10 -5.73
N GLY A 297 18.38 -2.48 -4.81
CA GLY A 297 19.41 -1.48 -5.13
C GLY A 297 18.82 -0.21 -5.76
N ASP A 298 17.60 0.16 -5.40
CA ASP A 298 16.89 1.30 -5.97
C ASP A 298 17.56 2.63 -5.65
N GLY A 299 18.10 2.77 -4.45
CA GLY A 299 18.71 3.99 -3.95
C GLY A 299 18.14 4.42 -2.59
N LEU A 300 18.38 5.67 -2.24
CA LEU A 300 17.93 6.26 -0.97
C LEU A 300 16.99 7.42 -1.22
N PHE A 301 15.83 7.38 -0.58
CA PHE A 301 14.91 8.51 -0.56
C PHE A 301 15.58 9.75 0.06
N PRO A 302 15.41 10.97 -0.50
CA PRO A 302 16.09 12.19 -0.04
C PRO A 302 15.48 12.76 1.26
N LEU A 303 15.42 11.95 2.32
CA LEU A 303 14.75 12.27 3.60
C LEU A 303 15.28 13.54 4.28
N VAL A 304 16.56 13.89 4.10
CA VAL A 304 17.17 15.06 4.74
C VAL A 304 16.76 16.37 4.09
N GLN A 305 16.08 16.32 2.96
CA GLN A 305 15.65 17.50 2.17
C GLN A 305 14.17 17.87 2.40
N ILE A 306 13.46 17.11 3.24
CA ILE A 306 12.06 17.32 3.60
C ILE A 306 11.94 18.01 4.95
#